data_09a42dad1c1564f8e8e746d0c09b4067
#
_entry.id   09a42dad1c1564f8e8e746d0c09b4067
#
_cell.length_a   1.000
_cell.length_b   1.000
_cell.length_c   1.000
_cell.angle_alpha   90.00
_cell.angle_beta   90.00
_cell.angle_gamma   90.00
#
_symmetry.space_group_name_H-M   'P 1'
#
loop_
_entity.id
_entity.type
_entity.pdbx_description
1 polymer ?
#
loop_
_entity_poly.entity_id
_entity_poly.type
_entity_poly.pdbx_seq_one_letter_code
_entity_poly.pdbx_strand_id
1 'polypeptide(L)'
;MALGIYEDTGCLVFTNTTPRDIRAAAFLLEQGANLAVVADFLGRPLTQDQKSLLKRLLVSAEHHQINGTKILIARGSEDEFVGGLALLTHKLAEIEQIDAVFTVVEMEDRVHIVGRCPLKEVNCKEVMEQFGGGGHPAAASATVKGQGVDEVADALLEIVKGMVRPPLTVGDIMSSPVKWSSLKQLLRKLVKLCFAMGIQVCLLSARANWWVLFPGVMLRRQPITDWDMPL
;
A
#
# COMPACT_ATOMS: atom_id res chain seq x y z
N MET A 1 -15.16 7.22 -22.86
CA MET A 1 -14.98 8.03 -21.64
C MET A 1 -15.45 7.29 -20.38
N ALA A 2 -16.69 6.78 -20.29
CA ALA A 2 -17.13 6.03 -19.12
C ALA A 2 -16.19 4.89 -18.74
N LEU A 3 -15.77 4.05 -19.68
CA LEU A 3 -14.84 2.96 -19.46
C LEU A 3 -13.54 3.42 -18.75
N GLY A 4 -12.93 4.54 -19.22
CA GLY A 4 -11.70 5.06 -18.59
C GLY A 4 -11.93 5.51 -17.15
N ILE A 5 -13.06 6.18 -16.85
CA ILE A 5 -13.37 6.57 -15.46
C ILE A 5 -13.51 5.34 -14.57
N TYR A 6 -14.24 4.31 -15.02
CA TYR A 6 -14.44 3.09 -14.25
C TYR A 6 -13.14 2.28 -14.07
N GLU A 7 -12.27 2.26 -15.09
CA GLU A 7 -10.96 1.60 -15.03
C GLU A 7 -10.02 2.32 -14.06
N ASP A 8 -9.84 3.63 -14.20
CA ASP A 8 -8.91 4.43 -13.38
C ASP A 8 -9.33 4.54 -11.91
N THR A 9 -10.62 4.43 -11.64
CA THR A 9 -11.19 4.52 -10.29
C THR A 9 -11.51 3.16 -9.67
N GLY A 10 -11.18 2.05 -10.36
CA GLY A 10 -11.54 0.70 -9.91
C GLY A 10 -13.03 0.55 -9.66
N CYS A 11 -13.87 0.91 -10.63
CA CYS A 11 -15.31 0.95 -10.48
C CYS A 11 -15.79 1.90 -9.36
N LEU A 12 -15.13 3.04 -9.21
CA LEU A 12 -15.40 4.10 -8.22
C LEU A 12 -15.10 3.71 -6.76
N VAL A 13 -14.33 2.65 -6.51
CA VAL A 13 -14.03 2.17 -5.16
C VAL A 13 -12.59 2.43 -4.72
N PHE A 14 -11.69 2.89 -5.60
CA PHE A 14 -10.33 3.23 -5.22
C PHE A 14 -10.28 4.46 -4.30
N THR A 15 -9.29 4.51 -3.41
CA THR A 15 -9.12 5.59 -2.43
C THR A 15 -8.82 6.95 -3.06
N ASN A 16 -8.34 7.00 -4.29
CA ASN A 16 -8.09 8.22 -5.08
C ASN A 16 -9.32 8.69 -5.86
N THR A 17 -10.46 7.98 -5.79
CA THR A 17 -11.70 8.41 -6.43
C THR A 17 -12.22 9.69 -5.81
N THR A 18 -12.49 10.68 -6.65
CA THR A 18 -12.94 12.00 -6.22
C THR A 18 -14.44 12.20 -6.49
N PRO A 19 -15.11 13.16 -5.79
CA PRO A 19 -16.48 13.54 -6.13
C PRO A 19 -16.66 14.04 -7.57
N ARG A 20 -15.57 14.48 -8.22
CA ARG A 20 -15.58 14.92 -9.62
C ARG A 20 -15.73 13.71 -10.55
N ASP A 21 -15.06 12.60 -10.27
CA ASP A 21 -15.15 11.36 -11.05
C ASP A 21 -16.57 10.80 -11.00
N ILE A 22 -17.19 10.80 -9.81
CA ILE A 22 -18.57 10.34 -9.63
C ILE A 22 -19.55 11.22 -10.40
N ARG A 23 -19.39 12.55 -10.37
CA ARG A 23 -20.25 13.46 -11.16
C ARG A 23 -20.05 13.25 -12.66
N ALA A 24 -18.83 13.04 -13.12
CA ALA A 24 -18.54 12.74 -14.52
C ALA A 24 -19.18 11.41 -14.96
N ALA A 25 -19.12 10.37 -14.12
CA ALA A 25 -19.79 9.09 -14.38
C ALA A 25 -21.32 9.27 -14.44
N ALA A 26 -21.91 10.02 -13.51
CA ALA A 26 -23.35 10.33 -13.50
C ALA A 26 -23.77 11.07 -14.76
N PHE A 27 -23.04 12.12 -15.15
CA PHE A 27 -23.28 12.86 -16.38
C PHE A 27 -23.24 11.93 -17.62
N LEU A 28 -22.25 11.06 -17.71
CA LEU A 28 -22.15 10.14 -18.84
C LEU A 28 -23.32 9.15 -18.90
N LEU A 29 -23.85 8.71 -17.76
CA LEU A 29 -25.05 7.89 -17.68
C LEU A 29 -26.28 8.63 -18.18
N GLU A 30 -26.45 9.90 -17.78
CA GLU A 30 -27.52 10.78 -18.28
C GLU A 30 -27.45 10.98 -19.81
N GLN A 31 -26.22 10.97 -20.37
CA GLN A 31 -25.99 11.02 -21.81
C GLN A 31 -26.14 9.64 -22.51
N GLY A 32 -26.60 8.62 -21.81
CA GLY A 32 -26.88 7.30 -22.39
C GLY A 32 -25.71 6.32 -22.38
N ALA A 33 -24.67 6.52 -21.55
CA ALA A 33 -23.62 5.54 -21.41
C ALA A 33 -24.21 4.23 -20.84
N ASN A 34 -23.89 3.10 -21.48
CA ASN A 34 -24.37 1.80 -21.09
C ASN A 34 -23.38 1.11 -20.16
N LEU A 35 -23.73 0.94 -18.89
CA LEU A 35 -22.87 0.28 -17.89
C LEU A 35 -22.68 -1.21 -18.17
N ALA A 36 -23.63 -1.91 -18.81
CA ALA A 36 -23.44 -3.30 -19.18
C ALA A 36 -22.27 -3.46 -20.16
N VAL A 37 -22.18 -2.55 -21.15
CA VAL A 37 -21.03 -2.52 -22.07
C VAL A 37 -19.72 -2.21 -21.33
N VAL A 38 -19.75 -1.28 -20.37
CA VAL A 38 -18.56 -0.99 -19.54
C VAL A 38 -18.15 -2.22 -18.74
N ALA A 39 -19.10 -2.89 -18.12
CA ALA A 39 -18.87 -4.12 -17.34
C ALA A 39 -18.30 -5.26 -18.22
N ASP A 40 -18.82 -5.44 -19.42
CA ASP A 40 -18.31 -6.44 -20.36
C ASP A 40 -16.85 -6.19 -20.77
N PHE A 41 -16.48 -4.91 -20.91
CA PHE A 41 -15.08 -4.54 -21.20
C PHE A 41 -14.15 -4.72 -20.02
N LEU A 42 -14.58 -4.35 -18.81
CA LEU A 42 -13.79 -4.50 -17.58
C LEU A 42 -13.73 -5.96 -17.10
N GLY A 43 -14.83 -6.70 -17.29
CA GLY A 43 -14.98 -8.11 -16.90
C GLY A 43 -14.53 -9.13 -17.93
N ARG A 44 -13.76 -8.72 -18.95
CA ARG A 44 -13.31 -9.67 -20.00
C ARG A 44 -12.66 -10.90 -19.40
N PRO A 45 -13.12 -12.11 -19.75
CA PRO A 45 -12.49 -13.33 -19.30
C PRO A 45 -11.03 -13.39 -19.79
N LEU A 46 -10.16 -13.93 -18.97
CA LEU A 46 -8.77 -14.17 -19.35
C LEU A 46 -8.72 -15.09 -20.58
N THR A 47 -7.81 -14.81 -21.51
CA THR A 47 -7.50 -15.73 -22.60
C THR A 47 -6.93 -17.06 -22.07
N GLN A 48 -6.82 -18.06 -22.90
CA GLN A 48 -6.29 -19.35 -22.48
C GLN A 48 -4.82 -19.24 -22.05
N ASP A 49 -4.02 -18.45 -22.77
CA ASP A 49 -2.61 -18.21 -22.47
C ASP A 49 -2.46 -17.42 -21.15
N GLN A 50 -3.30 -16.40 -20.94
CA GLN A 50 -3.34 -15.68 -19.67
C GLN A 50 -3.72 -16.58 -18.48
N LYS A 51 -4.67 -17.51 -18.67
CA LYS A 51 -5.02 -18.51 -17.63
C LYS A 51 -3.87 -19.45 -17.33
N SER A 52 -3.17 -19.90 -18.39
CA SER A 52 -2.01 -20.77 -18.27
C SER A 52 -0.89 -20.07 -17.50
N LEU A 53 -0.57 -18.85 -17.89
CA LEU A 53 0.46 -18.05 -17.24
C LEU A 53 0.08 -17.74 -15.77
N LEU A 54 -1.17 -17.33 -15.49
CA LEU A 54 -1.63 -17.10 -14.11
C LEU A 54 -1.48 -18.35 -13.24
N LYS A 55 -1.82 -19.53 -13.76
CA LYS A 55 -1.62 -20.80 -13.05
C LYS A 55 -0.15 -21.04 -12.71
N ARG A 56 0.78 -20.78 -13.66
CA ARG A 56 2.23 -20.90 -13.42
C ARG A 56 2.69 -19.91 -12.35
N LEU A 57 2.25 -18.66 -12.43
CA LEU A 57 2.58 -17.63 -11.44
C LEU A 57 2.10 -18.01 -10.03
N LEU A 58 0.90 -18.59 -9.90
CA LEU A 58 0.38 -19.09 -8.63
C LEU A 58 1.23 -20.24 -8.06
N VAL A 59 1.68 -21.15 -8.92
CA VAL A 59 2.50 -22.31 -8.50
C VAL A 59 3.92 -21.87 -8.11
N SER A 60 4.47 -20.87 -8.79
CA SER A 60 5.83 -20.36 -8.53
C SER A 60 5.88 -19.27 -7.47
N ALA A 61 4.74 -18.89 -6.87
CA ALA A 61 4.64 -17.79 -5.93
C ALA A 61 5.43 -18.07 -4.65
N GLU A 62 6.43 -17.25 -4.39
CA GLU A 62 7.25 -17.27 -3.19
C GLU A 62 6.87 -16.13 -2.25
N HIS A 63 6.56 -16.48 -1.00
CA HIS A 63 6.15 -15.54 0.01
C HIS A 63 7.34 -15.12 0.87
N HIS A 64 7.57 -13.82 0.96
CA HIS A 64 8.61 -13.22 1.79
C HIS A 64 7.98 -12.29 2.82
N GLN A 65 8.54 -12.23 4.02
CA GLN A 65 8.16 -11.27 5.04
C GLN A 65 9.36 -10.39 5.37
N ILE A 66 9.29 -9.12 5.00
CA ILE A 66 10.39 -8.16 5.15
C ILE A 66 9.88 -6.97 5.96
N ASN A 67 10.48 -6.71 7.12
CA ASN A 67 10.10 -5.62 8.02
C ASN A 67 8.59 -5.56 8.33
N GLY A 68 7.93 -6.73 8.45
CA GLY A 68 6.49 -6.82 8.71
C GLY A 68 5.59 -6.76 7.47
N THR A 69 6.12 -6.36 6.30
CA THR A 69 5.39 -6.32 5.03
C THR A 69 5.45 -7.68 4.35
N LYS A 70 4.30 -8.16 3.88
CA LYS A 70 4.20 -9.41 3.11
C LYS A 70 4.41 -9.11 1.64
N ILE A 71 5.39 -9.78 1.05
CA ILE A 71 5.79 -9.61 -0.36
C ILE A 71 5.70 -10.95 -1.06
N LEU A 72 5.16 -10.96 -2.26
CA LEU A 72 5.10 -12.12 -3.12
C LEU A 72 5.89 -11.84 -4.38
N ILE A 73 6.75 -12.78 -4.75
CA ILE A 73 7.45 -12.80 -6.03
C ILE A 73 7.07 -14.07 -6.77
N ALA A 74 6.49 -13.92 -7.96
CA ALA A 74 6.12 -15.04 -8.82
C ALA A 74 6.92 -14.99 -10.11
N ARG A 75 7.40 -16.16 -10.54
CA ARG A 75 8.25 -16.35 -11.72
C ARG A 75 7.50 -17.09 -12.80
N GLY A 76 7.77 -16.76 -14.06
CA GLY A 76 7.18 -17.45 -15.20
C GLY A 76 8.05 -17.33 -16.44
N SER A 77 7.80 -18.23 -17.39
CA SER A 77 8.41 -18.19 -18.72
C SER A 77 7.38 -18.60 -19.75
N GLU A 78 7.30 -17.88 -20.84
CA GLU A 78 6.47 -18.15 -22.01
C GLU A 78 7.30 -17.95 -23.27
N ASP A 79 7.14 -18.84 -24.25
CA ASP A 79 7.86 -18.75 -25.54
C ASP A 79 7.37 -17.55 -26.36
N GLU A 80 6.07 -17.24 -26.26
CA GLU A 80 5.42 -16.14 -26.98
C GLU A 80 5.02 -15.01 -26.01
N PHE A 81 4.82 -13.82 -26.56
CA PHE A 81 4.36 -12.66 -25.78
C PHE A 81 2.90 -12.82 -25.33
N VAL A 82 2.67 -12.89 -24.04
CA VAL A 82 1.33 -12.88 -23.40
C VAL A 82 1.01 -11.50 -22.90
N GLY A 83 0.11 -10.81 -23.56
CA GLY A 83 -0.33 -9.47 -23.17
C GLY A 83 -1.11 -9.47 -21.85
N GLY A 84 -1.08 -8.32 -21.14
CA GLY A 84 -1.88 -8.13 -19.93
C GLY A 84 -1.23 -8.66 -18.64
N LEU A 85 0.09 -8.75 -18.57
CA LEU A 85 0.81 -9.17 -17.35
C LEU A 85 0.42 -8.33 -16.13
N ALA A 86 0.18 -7.01 -16.30
CA ALA A 86 -0.29 -6.14 -15.21
C ALA A 86 -1.67 -6.56 -14.66
N LEU A 87 -2.57 -7.06 -15.52
CA LEU A 87 -3.85 -7.62 -15.09
C LEU A 87 -3.65 -8.93 -14.31
N LEU A 88 -2.75 -9.79 -14.77
CA LEU A 88 -2.44 -11.05 -14.09
C LEU A 88 -1.80 -10.80 -12.72
N THR A 89 -0.88 -9.83 -12.63
CA THR A 89 -0.27 -9.40 -11.36
C THR A 89 -1.33 -8.88 -10.39
N HIS A 90 -2.30 -8.11 -10.89
CA HIS A 90 -3.42 -7.63 -10.07
C HIS A 90 -4.28 -8.79 -9.54
N LYS A 91 -4.65 -9.74 -10.42
CA LYS A 91 -5.41 -10.92 -10.01
C LYS A 91 -4.66 -11.80 -9.03
N LEU A 92 -3.35 -11.93 -9.19
CA LEU A 92 -2.51 -12.64 -8.23
C LEU A 92 -2.54 -11.96 -6.86
N ALA A 93 -2.45 -10.62 -6.81
CA ALA A 93 -2.55 -9.85 -5.58
C ALA A 93 -3.92 -10.01 -4.88
N GLU A 94 -5.01 -10.05 -5.66
CA GLU A 94 -6.37 -10.28 -5.12
C GLU A 94 -6.54 -11.69 -4.54
N ILE A 95 -6.00 -12.72 -5.21
CA ILE A 95 -6.10 -14.12 -4.76
C ILE A 95 -5.30 -14.33 -3.47
N GLU A 96 -4.07 -13.85 -3.43
CA GLU A 96 -3.13 -14.08 -2.33
C GLU A 96 -3.32 -13.12 -1.16
N GLN A 97 -4.07 -12.03 -1.33
CA GLN A 97 -4.32 -10.99 -0.31
C GLN A 97 -3.02 -10.46 0.32
N ILE A 98 -2.07 -10.06 -0.53
CA ILE A 98 -0.71 -9.67 -0.14
C ILE A 98 -0.48 -8.18 -0.38
N ASP A 99 0.39 -7.60 0.48
CA ASP A 99 0.69 -6.17 0.53
C ASP A 99 1.48 -5.66 -0.68
N ALA A 100 2.38 -6.51 -1.23
CA ALA A 100 3.16 -6.19 -2.42
C ALA A 100 3.37 -7.45 -3.27
N VAL A 101 3.09 -7.37 -4.56
CA VAL A 101 3.22 -8.47 -5.50
C VAL A 101 4.10 -8.05 -6.66
N PHE A 102 5.07 -8.88 -6.98
CA PHE A 102 5.93 -8.74 -8.15
C PHE A 102 5.83 -10.00 -9.00
N THR A 103 5.64 -9.82 -10.30
CA THR A 103 5.72 -10.90 -11.28
C THR A 103 6.93 -10.67 -12.17
N VAL A 104 7.72 -11.72 -12.38
CA VAL A 104 8.93 -11.72 -13.20
C VAL A 104 8.71 -12.79 -14.28
N VAL A 105 8.49 -12.38 -15.50
CA VAL A 105 8.12 -13.30 -16.59
C VAL A 105 8.99 -13.07 -17.80
N GLU A 106 9.64 -14.14 -18.26
CA GLU A 106 10.37 -14.15 -19.51
C GLU A 106 9.40 -14.37 -20.68
N MET A 107 9.49 -13.51 -21.67
CA MET A 107 8.74 -13.61 -22.93
C MET A 107 9.64 -13.08 -24.06
N GLU A 108 9.79 -13.83 -25.15
CA GLU A 108 10.56 -13.40 -26.33
C GLU A 108 11.95 -12.82 -25.99
N ASP A 109 12.78 -13.57 -25.33
CA ASP A 109 14.16 -13.17 -24.93
C ASP A 109 14.25 -11.91 -24.03
N ARG A 110 13.15 -11.55 -23.37
CA ARG A 110 13.09 -10.43 -22.42
C ARG A 110 12.39 -10.82 -21.14
N VAL A 111 12.90 -10.31 -20.03
CA VAL A 111 12.23 -10.47 -18.74
C VAL A 111 11.39 -9.23 -18.45
N HIS A 112 10.10 -9.43 -18.33
CA HIS A 112 9.12 -8.42 -17.94
C HIS A 112 8.86 -8.50 -16.44
N ILE A 113 9.02 -7.37 -15.77
CA ILE A 113 8.76 -7.24 -14.35
C ILE A 113 7.56 -6.32 -14.17
N VAL A 114 6.58 -6.76 -13.40
CA VAL A 114 5.43 -5.91 -13.01
C VAL A 114 5.27 -5.97 -11.50
N GLY A 115 5.20 -4.80 -10.88
CA GLY A 115 4.97 -4.66 -9.44
C GLY A 115 3.63 -3.99 -9.13
N ARG A 116 2.97 -4.47 -8.07
CA ARG A 116 1.78 -3.88 -7.47
C ARG A 116 1.98 -3.77 -5.97
N CYS A 117 2.03 -2.53 -5.46
CA CYS A 117 2.30 -2.22 -4.07
C CYS A 117 1.33 -1.13 -3.61
N PRO A 118 0.10 -1.48 -3.20
CA PRO A 118 -0.90 -0.50 -2.77
C PRO A 118 -0.53 0.23 -1.48
N LEU A 119 0.37 -0.34 -0.69
CA LEU A 119 0.85 0.25 0.56
C LEU A 119 2.06 1.16 0.33
N LYS A 120 2.26 2.11 1.26
CA LYS A 120 3.35 3.11 1.18
C LYS A 120 4.73 2.57 1.60
N GLU A 121 4.76 1.40 2.21
CA GLU A 121 5.97 0.75 2.71
C GLU A 121 6.91 0.31 1.59
N VAL A 122 6.34 0.00 0.41
CA VAL A 122 7.08 -0.37 -0.79
C VAL A 122 6.72 0.57 -1.92
N ASN A 123 7.70 1.25 -2.48
CA ASN A 123 7.52 2.10 -3.65
C ASN A 123 7.90 1.33 -4.92
N CYS A 124 6.89 0.80 -5.63
CA CYS A 124 7.11 0.05 -6.87
C CYS A 124 7.91 0.85 -7.92
N LYS A 125 7.70 2.17 -8.00
CA LYS A 125 8.41 3.01 -8.95
C LYS A 125 9.91 3.00 -8.68
N GLU A 126 10.34 3.25 -7.45
CA GLU A 126 11.76 3.23 -7.06
C GLU A 126 12.41 1.88 -7.31
N VAL A 127 11.68 0.79 -7.08
CA VAL A 127 12.14 -0.59 -7.38
C VAL A 127 12.35 -0.78 -8.88
N MET A 128 11.36 -0.38 -9.72
CA MET A 128 11.45 -0.58 -11.17
C MET A 128 12.47 0.34 -11.85
N GLU A 129 12.75 1.51 -11.28
CA GLU A 129 13.81 2.41 -11.77
C GLU A 129 15.20 1.76 -11.70
N GLN A 130 15.46 0.82 -10.77
CA GLN A 130 16.71 0.06 -10.70
C GLN A 130 16.89 -0.90 -11.89
N PHE A 131 15.80 -1.26 -12.56
CA PHE A 131 15.78 -2.09 -13.78
C PHE A 131 15.56 -1.25 -15.05
N GLY A 132 15.69 0.08 -14.96
CA GLY A 132 15.46 0.98 -16.09
C GLY A 132 14.00 1.11 -16.50
N GLY A 133 13.08 0.73 -15.63
CA GLY A 133 11.65 0.86 -15.80
C GLY A 133 11.05 2.10 -15.15
N GLY A 134 9.77 2.08 -14.87
CA GLY A 134 9.07 3.20 -14.21
C GLY A 134 7.58 2.93 -14.00
N GLY A 135 6.88 3.97 -13.54
CA GLY A 135 5.44 3.90 -13.27
C GLY A 135 5.04 4.77 -12.09
N HIS A 136 4.03 4.34 -11.38
CA HIS A 136 3.56 4.96 -10.14
C HIS A 136 4.09 4.23 -8.89
N PRO A 137 4.13 4.89 -7.71
CA PRO A 137 4.50 4.23 -6.47
C PRO A 137 3.71 2.94 -6.16
N ALA A 138 2.43 2.89 -6.53
CA ALA A 138 1.56 1.74 -6.31
C ALA A 138 1.60 0.68 -7.42
N ALA A 139 2.07 1.02 -8.62
CA ALA A 139 2.13 0.10 -9.77
C ALA A 139 3.17 0.55 -10.78
N ALA A 140 4.14 -0.29 -11.07
CA ALA A 140 5.22 0.03 -11.99
C ALA A 140 5.70 -1.22 -12.72
N SER A 141 6.42 -1.03 -13.82
CA SER A 141 6.95 -2.12 -14.63
C SER A 141 8.34 -1.82 -15.18
N ALA A 142 9.08 -2.87 -15.49
CA ALA A 142 10.37 -2.80 -16.15
C ALA A 142 10.49 -3.94 -17.17
N THR A 143 11.42 -3.79 -18.11
CA THR A 143 11.78 -4.84 -19.06
C THR A 143 13.31 -4.95 -19.15
N VAL A 144 13.81 -6.12 -18.83
CA VAL A 144 15.25 -6.41 -18.81
C VAL A 144 15.60 -7.33 -19.99
N LYS A 145 16.76 -7.12 -20.59
CA LYS A 145 17.26 -7.94 -21.68
C LYS A 145 18.56 -8.63 -21.28
N GLY A 146 18.76 -9.85 -21.78
CA GLY A 146 20.03 -10.56 -21.62
C GLY A 146 20.30 -11.11 -20.22
N GLN A 147 19.29 -11.18 -19.37
CA GLN A 147 19.34 -11.81 -18.05
C GLN A 147 18.23 -12.84 -17.93
N GLY A 148 18.44 -13.90 -17.17
CA GLY A 148 17.44 -14.93 -16.92
C GLY A 148 16.43 -14.52 -15.85
N VAL A 149 15.27 -15.20 -15.84
CA VAL A 149 14.18 -14.96 -14.85
C VAL A 149 14.68 -15.06 -13.42
N ASP A 150 15.46 -16.09 -13.11
CA ASP A 150 15.93 -16.34 -11.75
C ASP A 150 16.91 -15.25 -11.28
N GLU A 151 17.84 -14.85 -12.15
CA GLU A 151 18.79 -13.77 -11.87
C GLU A 151 18.07 -12.45 -11.58
N VAL A 152 17.08 -12.10 -12.40
CA VAL A 152 16.28 -10.89 -12.24
C VAL A 152 15.41 -10.95 -10.99
N ALA A 153 14.83 -12.11 -10.68
CA ALA A 153 14.00 -12.28 -9.50
C ALA A 153 14.82 -12.21 -8.19
N ASP A 154 16.02 -12.76 -8.19
CA ASP A 154 16.91 -12.69 -7.03
C ASP A 154 17.42 -11.25 -6.82
N ALA A 155 17.80 -10.56 -7.91
CA ALA A 155 18.16 -9.14 -7.85
C ALA A 155 16.99 -8.28 -7.35
N LEU A 156 15.77 -8.55 -7.83
CA LEU A 156 14.55 -7.88 -7.37
C LEU A 156 14.34 -8.08 -5.87
N LEU A 157 14.49 -9.30 -5.36
CA LEU A 157 14.34 -9.60 -3.95
C LEU A 157 15.32 -8.82 -3.09
N GLU A 158 16.59 -8.73 -3.50
CA GLU A 158 17.61 -7.96 -2.77
C GLU A 158 17.33 -6.45 -2.78
N ILE A 159 16.90 -5.91 -3.92
CA ILE A 159 16.50 -4.50 -4.02
C ILE A 159 15.30 -4.22 -3.10
N VAL A 160 14.30 -5.06 -3.13
CA VAL A 160 13.09 -4.92 -2.30
C VAL A 160 13.45 -5.02 -0.82
N LYS A 161 14.33 -5.95 -0.40
CA LYS A 161 14.82 -6.03 0.99
C LYS A 161 15.45 -4.72 1.47
N GLY A 162 16.20 -4.05 0.60
CA GLY A 162 16.83 -2.76 0.92
C GLY A 162 15.87 -1.57 0.95
N MET A 163 14.74 -1.66 0.26
CA MET A 163 13.80 -0.53 0.07
C MET A 163 12.57 -0.59 0.98
N VAL A 164 12.21 -1.77 1.52
CA VAL A 164 11.06 -1.88 2.43
C VAL A 164 11.35 -1.13 3.72
N ARG A 165 10.60 -0.06 3.94
CA ARG A 165 10.69 0.72 5.17
C ARG A 165 10.04 -0.05 6.32
N PRO A 166 10.70 -0.12 7.48
CA PRO A 166 10.04 -0.69 8.64
C PRO A 166 8.80 0.15 9.01
N PRO A 167 7.73 -0.47 9.52
CA PRO A 167 6.57 0.27 9.98
C PRO A 167 7.00 1.24 11.09
N LEU A 168 6.43 2.46 11.05
CA LEU A 168 6.67 3.45 12.08
C LEU A 168 6.19 2.91 13.43
N THR A 169 7.11 2.83 14.37
CA THR A 169 6.79 2.45 15.75
C THR A 169 6.37 3.66 16.57
N VAL A 170 5.67 3.42 17.68
CA VAL A 170 5.36 4.50 18.63
C VAL A 170 6.63 5.19 19.10
N GLY A 171 7.75 4.46 19.22
CA GLY A 171 9.05 4.98 19.58
C GLY A 171 9.60 6.03 18.60
N ASP A 172 9.31 5.88 17.30
CA ASP A 172 9.77 6.79 16.24
C ASP A 172 9.02 8.12 16.23
N ILE A 173 7.78 8.13 16.70
CA ILE A 173 6.89 9.31 16.68
C ILE A 173 6.67 9.94 18.05
N MET A 174 7.00 9.23 19.14
CA MET A 174 6.84 9.78 20.48
C MET A 174 7.94 10.79 20.84
N SER A 175 7.61 11.80 21.63
CA SER A 175 8.60 12.68 22.23
C SER A 175 9.39 11.93 23.32
N SER A 176 10.71 11.82 23.16
CA SER A 176 11.60 11.21 24.17
C SER A 176 12.71 12.17 24.55
N PRO A 177 13.04 12.34 25.85
CA PRO A 177 12.35 11.75 27.00
C PRO A 177 10.97 12.37 27.23
N VAL A 178 10.02 11.54 27.70
CA VAL A 178 8.68 12.00 28.06
C VAL A 178 8.80 13.01 29.21
N LYS A 179 8.36 14.24 28.96
CA LYS A 179 8.35 15.28 29.98
C LYS A 179 7.09 15.14 30.83
N TRP A 180 7.27 14.78 32.08
CA TRP A 180 6.19 14.64 33.06
C TRP A 180 6.31 15.66 34.18
N SER A 181 5.20 16.00 34.76
CA SER A 181 5.15 16.94 35.89
C SER A 181 4.17 16.46 36.96
N SER A 182 4.53 16.67 38.24
CA SER A 182 3.66 16.26 39.33
C SER A 182 2.56 17.29 39.60
N LEU A 183 1.42 16.83 40.10
CA LEU A 183 0.20 17.64 40.33
C LEU A 183 0.38 18.83 41.32
N LYS A 184 1.51 18.94 41.99
CA LYS A 184 1.80 20.05 42.89
C LYS A 184 2.16 21.34 42.15
N GLN A 185 2.36 21.30 40.83
CA GLN A 185 2.60 22.51 40.04
C GLN A 185 1.29 23.05 39.50
N LEU A 186 1.00 24.32 39.78
CA LEU A 186 -0.20 25.00 39.30
C LEU A 186 -0.43 24.82 37.80
N LEU A 187 -1.64 24.44 37.43
CA LEU A 187 -2.10 24.19 36.05
C LEU A 187 -1.63 25.27 35.05
N ARG A 188 -1.57 26.53 35.49
CA ARG A 188 -1.08 27.67 34.69
C ARG A 188 0.41 27.57 34.30
N LYS A 189 1.27 27.00 35.15
CA LYS A 189 2.69 26.76 34.80
C LYS A 189 2.85 25.61 33.80
N LEU A 190 2.03 24.58 33.92
CA LEU A 190 2.02 23.42 33.03
C LEU A 190 1.59 23.79 31.61
N VAL A 191 0.51 24.56 31.48
CA VAL A 191 0.03 25.02 30.16
C VAL A 191 1.10 25.90 29.47
N LYS A 192 1.74 26.81 30.24
CA LYS A 192 2.83 27.65 29.71
C LYS A 192 4.06 26.81 29.31
N LEU A 193 4.39 25.77 30.07
CA LEU A 193 5.52 24.89 29.77
C LEU A 193 5.27 24.05 28.49
N CYS A 194 4.08 23.47 28.35
CA CYS A 194 3.67 22.74 27.16
C CYS A 194 3.68 23.63 25.91
N PHE A 195 3.17 24.85 26.04
CA PHE A 195 3.14 25.81 24.93
C PHE A 195 4.54 26.31 24.55
N ALA A 196 5.41 26.58 25.50
CA ALA A 196 6.79 27.05 25.26
C ALA A 196 7.68 25.96 24.65
N MET A 197 7.34 24.69 24.86
CA MET A 197 8.16 23.53 24.42
C MET A 197 7.59 22.79 23.20
N GLY A 198 6.51 23.30 22.60
CA GLY A 198 5.88 22.65 21.42
C GLY A 198 5.32 21.26 21.70
N ILE A 199 5.08 20.90 22.98
CA ILE A 199 4.58 19.59 23.36
C ILE A 199 3.06 19.59 23.18
N GLN A 200 2.56 18.75 22.29
CA GLN A 200 1.12 18.65 21.99
C GLN A 200 0.33 17.84 23.04
N VAL A 201 1.00 17.02 23.83
CA VAL A 201 0.36 16.17 24.84
C VAL A 201 1.16 16.22 26.13
N CYS A 202 0.49 16.49 27.27
CA CYS A 202 1.06 16.40 28.60
C CYS A 202 0.34 15.32 29.40
N LEU A 203 1.09 14.35 29.94
CA LEU A 203 0.57 13.31 30.82
C LEU A 203 0.74 13.75 32.27
N LEU A 204 -0.37 13.86 33.00
CA LEU A 204 -0.39 14.19 34.43
C LEU A 204 -0.77 12.95 35.25
N SER A 205 0.04 12.62 36.24
CA SER A 205 -0.24 11.53 37.18
C SER A 205 -0.50 12.03 38.57
N ALA A 206 -1.62 11.64 39.18
CA ALA A 206 -1.91 11.82 40.58
C ALA A 206 -2.63 10.63 41.16
N ARG A 207 -1.99 9.97 42.13
CA ARG A 207 -2.58 8.86 42.90
C ARG A 207 -3.39 7.86 42.00
N ALA A 208 -2.73 7.23 41.06
CA ALA A 208 -3.29 6.23 40.16
C ALA A 208 -4.31 6.73 39.12
N ASN A 209 -4.48 8.02 38.94
CA ASN A 209 -5.28 8.57 37.84
C ASN A 209 -4.40 9.33 36.87
N TRP A 210 -4.66 9.12 35.55
CA TRP A 210 -3.96 9.76 34.45
C TRP A 210 -4.84 10.82 33.78
N TRP A 211 -4.25 11.95 33.40
CA TRP A 211 -4.92 13.04 32.69
C TRP A 211 -4.17 13.33 31.40
N VAL A 212 -4.87 13.49 30.34
CA VAL A 212 -4.31 13.88 29.03
C VAL A 212 -4.81 15.29 28.71
N LEU A 213 -3.89 16.21 28.51
CA LEU A 213 -4.18 17.59 28.12
C LEU A 213 -3.78 17.78 26.66
N PHE A 214 -4.75 18.15 25.84
CA PHE A 214 -4.53 18.64 24.48
C PHE A 214 -4.65 20.17 24.44
N PRO A 215 -3.93 20.87 23.55
CA PRO A 215 -4.14 22.30 23.37
C PRO A 215 -5.61 22.59 23.01
N GLY A 216 -6.31 23.31 23.89
CA GLY A 216 -7.71 23.74 23.72
C GLY A 216 -8.80 22.74 24.14
N VAL A 217 -8.47 21.56 24.66
CA VAL A 217 -9.47 20.60 25.14
C VAL A 217 -9.06 20.00 26.48
N MET A 218 -9.92 20.19 27.49
CA MET A 218 -9.79 19.57 28.82
C MET A 218 -10.64 18.30 28.83
N LEU A 219 -10.05 17.13 28.69
CA LEU A 219 -10.78 15.87 28.79
C LEU A 219 -10.98 15.45 30.25
N ARG A 220 -12.22 15.11 30.55
CA ARG A 220 -12.73 14.79 31.91
C ARG A 220 -12.15 13.44 32.38
N ARG A 221 -11.94 13.34 33.69
CA ARG A 221 -11.54 12.20 34.50
C ARG A 221 -12.22 10.89 34.04
N GLN A 222 -11.47 9.89 33.60
CA GLN A 222 -11.91 8.48 33.59
C GLN A 222 -10.98 7.66 34.48
N PRO A 223 -11.50 6.81 35.39
CA PRO A 223 -10.69 5.83 36.12
C PRO A 223 -10.23 4.74 35.15
N ILE A 224 -8.99 4.29 35.30
CA ILE A 224 -8.32 3.25 34.48
C ILE A 224 -8.83 1.85 34.90
N THR A 225 -10.14 1.61 34.94
CA THR A 225 -10.66 0.28 35.23
C THR A 225 -11.07 -0.52 34.00
N ASP A 226 -11.06 0.07 32.80
CA ASP A 226 -11.58 -0.58 31.59
C ASP A 226 -10.71 -0.38 30.34
N TRP A 227 -9.40 -0.53 30.47
CA TRP A 227 -8.53 -0.73 29.31
C TRP A 227 -8.09 -2.18 29.25
N ASP A 228 -9.01 -3.04 28.85
CA ASP A 228 -8.66 -4.34 28.27
C ASP A 228 -8.01 -4.07 26.92
N MET A 229 -6.69 -4.08 26.89
CA MET A 229 -5.95 -4.23 25.63
C MET A 229 -6.01 -5.70 25.24
N PRO A 230 -6.53 -6.06 24.07
CA PRO A 230 -6.30 -7.41 23.55
C PRO A 230 -4.79 -7.57 23.28
N LEU A 231 -4.26 -8.66 23.78
CA LEU A 231 -2.90 -9.16 23.53
C LEU A 231 -2.69 -9.47 22.05
#